data_1454b3e2400f33d49524b9f822ac087f
#
_entry.id   1454b3e2400f33d49524b9f822ac087f
#
_cell.length_a   1.000
_cell.length_b   1.000
_cell.length_c   1.000
_cell.angle_alpha   90.00
_cell.angle_beta   90.00
_cell.angle_gamma   90.00
#
_symmetry.space_group_name_H-M   'P 1'
#
loop_
_entity.id
_entity.type
_entity.pdbx_description
1 polymer ?
#
loop_
_entity_poly.entity_id
_entity_poly.type
_entity_poly.pdbx_seq_one_letter_code
_entity_poly.pdbx_strand_id
1 'polypeptide(L)'
;VIIGTASIVVMVSLGIGLNEMTMEQIASWGSLTTVEVYANDNGNSVRILGGSGSSSSSKSSEPSYITDDVIDEFSRIPYVTGVSPVLEMNVLMRQGAYEAQYISLTGVSQSYLKQLNLGEGRIPAPGEMGMVFGNGVLQRFTNAKTGKGYWDTGELPDVDLMGKPIFVVFDMDAYYQSQGGGTGDDGNSVKPPKKYMIPVTGLIAGGIDDWNNYSWSVYADIDGLKEQLKKAFKKGTVIPGQPTNKKGKPLNYIVYNSAE
;
A
#
# COMPACT_ATOMS: atom_id res chain seq x y z
N VAL A 1 -17.23 -21.46 50.51
CA VAL A 1 -18.18 -21.20 49.40
C VAL A 1 -17.77 -19.96 48.59
N ILE A 2 -17.47 -18.82 49.26
CA ILE A 2 -17.17 -17.53 48.59
C ILE A 2 -15.93 -17.63 47.68
N ILE A 3 -14.85 -18.34 48.09
CA ILE A 3 -13.65 -18.49 47.32
C ILE A 3 -13.89 -19.31 46.03
N GLY A 4 -14.71 -20.36 46.12
CA GLY A 4 -15.04 -21.20 44.98
C GLY A 4 -15.87 -20.47 43.93
N THR A 5 -16.86 -19.67 44.34
CA THR A 5 -17.68 -18.87 43.43
C THR A 5 -16.86 -17.76 42.77
N ALA A 6 -16.00 -17.08 43.53
CA ALA A 6 -15.07 -16.06 42.96
C ALA A 6 -14.13 -16.65 41.92
N SER A 7 -13.58 -17.83 42.16
CA SER A 7 -12.69 -18.53 41.22
C SER A 7 -13.40 -18.89 39.90
N ILE A 8 -14.66 -19.35 39.98
CA ILE A 8 -15.45 -19.67 38.78
C ILE A 8 -15.76 -18.41 37.98
N VAL A 9 -16.13 -17.32 38.64
CA VAL A 9 -16.43 -16.04 37.95
C VAL A 9 -15.19 -15.53 37.23
N VAL A 10 -14.01 -15.57 37.88
CA VAL A 10 -12.76 -15.14 37.26
C VAL A 10 -12.42 -16.00 36.04
N MET A 11 -12.56 -17.33 36.13
CA MET A 11 -12.29 -18.23 35.01
C MET A 11 -13.20 -17.98 33.81
N VAL A 12 -14.52 -17.78 34.08
CA VAL A 12 -15.49 -17.49 33.01
C VAL A 12 -15.24 -16.15 32.39
N SER A 13 -14.94 -15.11 33.17
CA SER A 13 -14.63 -13.77 32.67
C SER A 13 -13.37 -13.78 31.85
N LEU A 14 -12.33 -14.51 32.26
CA LEU A 14 -11.09 -14.66 31.52
C LEU A 14 -11.33 -15.40 30.19
N GLY A 15 -12.13 -16.47 30.21
CA GLY A 15 -12.49 -17.22 29.00
C GLY A 15 -13.26 -16.39 27.98
N ILE A 16 -14.21 -15.57 28.42
CA ILE A 16 -14.95 -14.66 27.55
C ILE A 16 -14.03 -13.59 26.99
N GLY A 17 -13.21 -12.94 27.83
CA GLY A 17 -12.30 -11.89 27.41
C GLY A 17 -11.24 -12.38 26.41
N LEU A 18 -10.67 -13.57 26.63
CA LEU A 18 -9.74 -14.18 25.67
C LEU A 18 -10.40 -14.51 24.33
N ASN A 19 -11.64 -15.02 24.36
CA ASN A 19 -12.36 -15.31 23.12
C ASN A 19 -12.68 -14.04 22.33
N GLU A 20 -13.11 -12.97 23.01
CA GLU A 20 -13.41 -11.67 22.40
C GLU A 20 -12.13 -11.05 21.79
N MET A 21 -11.02 -11.06 22.55
CA MET A 21 -9.72 -10.59 22.09
C MET A 21 -9.19 -11.38 20.89
N THR A 22 -9.39 -12.69 20.87
CA THR A 22 -8.99 -13.56 19.76
C THR A 22 -9.84 -13.28 18.52
N MET A 23 -11.14 -13.08 18.68
CA MET A 23 -12.04 -12.74 17.57
C MET A 23 -11.73 -11.36 16.98
N GLU A 24 -11.44 -10.36 17.79
CA GLU A 24 -10.99 -9.04 17.34
C GLU A 24 -9.66 -9.14 16.61
N GLN A 25 -8.71 -9.95 17.10
CA GLN A 25 -7.42 -10.16 16.48
C GLN A 25 -7.55 -10.86 15.11
N ILE A 26 -8.41 -11.88 15.01
CA ILE A 26 -8.72 -12.53 13.72
C ILE A 26 -9.40 -11.54 12.75
N ALA A 27 -10.34 -10.73 13.24
CA ALA A 27 -11.00 -9.71 12.44
C ALA A 27 -10.03 -8.61 11.96
N SER A 28 -9.00 -8.28 12.76
CA SER A 28 -7.98 -7.29 12.40
C SER A 28 -6.96 -7.80 11.36
N TRP A 29 -6.80 -9.11 11.24
CA TRP A 29 -5.88 -9.73 10.26
C TRP A 29 -6.49 -9.89 8.86
N GLY A 30 -7.70 -9.45 8.68
CA GLY A 30 -8.46 -9.52 7.44
C GLY A 30 -9.71 -10.38 7.59
N SER A 31 -10.66 -10.14 6.71
CA SER A 31 -11.89 -10.93 6.70
C SER A 31 -11.57 -12.40 6.38
N LEU A 32 -12.16 -13.34 7.12
CA LEU A 32 -12.08 -14.79 6.83
C LEU A 32 -12.65 -15.15 5.44
N THR A 33 -13.28 -14.19 4.78
CA THR A 33 -13.89 -14.33 3.45
C THR A 33 -13.07 -13.66 2.35
N THR A 34 -11.95 -13.01 2.67
CA THR A 34 -11.08 -12.37 1.70
C THR A 34 -9.94 -13.31 1.31
N VAL A 35 -9.74 -13.49 0.02
CA VAL A 35 -8.64 -14.26 -0.57
C VAL A 35 -7.75 -13.31 -1.35
N GLU A 36 -6.50 -13.20 -0.95
CA GLU A 36 -5.52 -12.39 -1.65
C GLU A 36 -4.75 -13.25 -2.66
N VAL A 37 -4.75 -12.82 -3.93
CA VAL A 37 -4.09 -13.49 -5.04
C VAL A 37 -2.94 -12.63 -5.53
N TYR A 38 -1.73 -13.20 -5.56
CA TYR A 38 -0.53 -12.52 -6.06
C TYR A 38 -0.13 -13.02 -7.44
N ALA A 39 0.43 -12.13 -8.24
CA ALA A 39 1.05 -12.49 -9.50
C ALA A 39 2.24 -13.42 -9.26
N ASN A 40 2.37 -14.46 -10.08
CA ASN A 40 3.52 -15.35 -10.01
C ASN A 40 4.67 -14.80 -10.87
N ASP A 41 5.54 -14.03 -10.25
CA ASP A 41 6.79 -13.60 -10.86
C ASP A 41 7.90 -14.61 -10.48
N ASN A 42 8.36 -15.38 -11.47
CA ASN A 42 9.46 -16.35 -11.33
C ASN A 42 9.32 -17.48 -10.29
N GLY A 43 8.18 -18.14 -10.24
CA GLY A 43 8.08 -19.44 -9.58
C GLY A 43 7.99 -19.39 -8.06
N ASN A 44 7.62 -18.28 -7.47
CA ASN A 44 7.42 -18.18 -6.03
C ASN A 44 5.95 -18.00 -5.69
N SER A 45 5.37 -19.10 -5.30
CA SER A 45 4.17 -19.37 -4.48
C SER A 45 3.10 -18.28 -4.32
N VAL A 46 1.90 -18.62 -4.75
CA VAL A 46 0.63 -18.09 -4.22
C VAL A 46 0.68 -18.17 -2.69
N ARG A 47 0.72 -17.04 -2.02
CA ARG A 47 0.52 -16.97 -0.58
C ARG A 47 -0.97 -16.85 -0.31
N ILE A 48 -1.57 -17.95 0.13
CA ILE A 48 -2.88 -17.90 0.76
C ILE A 48 -2.64 -17.46 2.21
N LEU A 49 -3.22 -16.35 2.60
CA LEU A 49 -3.17 -15.87 3.98
C LEU A 49 -3.82 -16.92 4.89
N GLY A 50 -3.03 -17.58 5.73
CA GLY A 50 -3.50 -18.59 6.69
C GLY A 50 -2.96 -20.00 6.50
N GLY A 51 -2.17 -20.30 5.48
CA GLY A 51 -1.59 -21.62 5.25
C GLY A 51 -0.07 -21.58 5.11
N SER A 52 0.67 -22.18 6.04
CA SER A 52 2.07 -22.52 5.86
C SER A 52 2.17 -23.66 4.82
N GLY A 53 2.02 -23.33 3.55
CA GLY A 53 2.10 -24.26 2.43
C GLY A 53 3.31 -23.93 1.59
N SER A 54 4.43 -24.59 1.87
CA SER A 54 5.56 -24.71 0.97
C SER A 54 5.13 -25.54 -0.23
N SER A 55 4.79 -24.93 -1.36
CA SER A 55 4.53 -25.67 -2.59
C SER A 55 5.76 -25.69 -3.48
N SER A 56 6.18 -26.91 -3.73
CA SER A 56 7.25 -27.38 -4.58
C SER A 56 7.33 -26.72 -5.93
N SER A 57 8.56 -26.42 -6.34
CA SER A 57 9.02 -26.07 -7.67
C SER A 57 8.37 -26.92 -8.76
N SER A 58 7.61 -26.29 -9.64
CA SER A 58 7.30 -26.83 -10.95
C SER A 58 7.76 -25.84 -12.02
N LYS A 59 8.62 -26.37 -12.89
CA LYS A 59 9.05 -25.94 -14.24
C LYS A 59 8.67 -24.50 -14.63
N SER A 60 9.66 -23.75 -15.11
CA SER A 60 9.60 -22.45 -15.77
C SER A 60 8.30 -22.23 -16.59
N SER A 61 7.26 -21.82 -15.89
CA SER A 61 6.07 -21.26 -16.51
C SER A 61 6.38 -19.80 -16.83
N GLU A 62 5.89 -19.29 -17.95
CA GLU A 62 5.95 -17.87 -18.26
C GLU A 62 5.32 -17.08 -17.10
N PRO A 63 5.86 -15.88 -16.78
CA PRO A 63 5.33 -15.08 -15.68
C PRO A 63 3.84 -14.83 -15.91
N SER A 64 3.02 -15.17 -14.94
CA SER A 64 1.57 -14.94 -14.97
C SER A 64 1.29 -13.61 -14.30
N TYR A 65 0.78 -12.65 -15.05
CA TYR A 65 0.45 -11.33 -14.56
C TYR A 65 -1.05 -11.20 -14.28
N ILE A 66 -1.39 -10.46 -13.23
CA ILE A 66 -2.78 -10.05 -12.95
C ILE A 66 -3.08 -8.83 -13.80
N THR A 67 -3.93 -8.99 -14.79
CA THR A 67 -4.40 -7.95 -15.72
C THR A 67 -5.90 -7.72 -15.56
N ASP A 68 -6.44 -6.71 -16.23
CA ASP A 68 -7.89 -6.45 -16.22
C ASP A 68 -8.70 -7.69 -16.66
N ASP A 69 -8.22 -8.44 -17.65
CA ASP A 69 -8.87 -9.67 -18.11
C ASP A 69 -8.93 -10.75 -17.01
N VAL A 70 -7.86 -10.89 -16.23
CA VAL A 70 -7.80 -11.84 -15.10
C VAL A 70 -8.73 -11.39 -13.96
N ILE A 71 -8.84 -10.09 -13.70
CA ILE A 71 -9.79 -9.54 -12.73
C ILE A 71 -11.24 -9.86 -13.17
N ASP A 72 -11.52 -9.71 -14.45
CA ASP A 72 -12.83 -10.08 -15.01
C ASP A 72 -13.12 -11.60 -14.89
N GLU A 73 -12.11 -12.44 -15.04
CA GLU A 73 -12.24 -13.89 -14.80
C GLU A 73 -12.52 -14.18 -13.33
N PHE A 74 -11.82 -13.55 -12.41
CA PHE A 74 -12.05 -13.71 -10.97
C PHE A 74 -13.48 -13.32 -10.57
N SER A 75 -14.00 -12.25 -11.14
CA SER A 75 -15.37 -11.79 -10.86
C SER A 75 -16.46 -12.77 -11.31
N ARG A 76 -16.14 -13.71 -12.21
CA ARG A 76 -17.07 -14.77 -12.71
C ARG A 76 -17.03 -16.04 -11.88
N ILE A 77 -16.11 -16.17 -10.93
CA ILE A 77 -16.00 -17.36 -10.08
C ILE A 77 -17.23 -17.43 -9.16
N PRO A 78 -17.91 -18.58 -9.07
CA PRO A 78 -19.04 -18.74 -8.15
C PRO A 78 -18.65 -18.39 -6.71
N TYR A 79 -19.54 -17.68 -6.01
CA TYR A 79 -19.38 -17.22 -4.62
C TYR A 79 -18.40 -16.05 -4.42
N VAL A 80 -17.76 -15.54 -5.46
CA VAL A 80 -17.02 -14.27 -5.39
C VAL A 80 -18.02 -13.12 -5.46
N THR A 81 -18.02 -12.28 -4.43
CA THR A 81 -18.94 -11.13 -4.31
C THR A 81 -18.34 -9.84 -4.83
N GLY A 82 -17.01 -9.76 -4.89
CA GLY A 82 -16.28 -8.63 -5.43
C GLY A 82 -14.82 -8.96 -5.61
N VAL A 83 -14.16 -8.27 -6.52
CA VAL A 83 -12.72 -8.38 -6.76
C VAL A 83 -12.14 -6.97 -6.74
N SER A 84 -11.12 -6.78 -5.93
CA SER A 84 -10.39 -5.51 -5.84
C SER A 84 -8.97 -5.69 -6.37
N PRO A 85 -8.64 -5.15 -7.55
CA PRO A 85 -7.25 -5.11 -8.00
C PRO A 85 -6.44 -4.17 -7.11
N VAL A 86 -5.20 -4.56 -6.81
CA VAL A 86 -4.27 -3.80 -5.98
C VAL A 86 -3.05 -3.42 -6.82
N LEU A 87 -2.81 -2.13 -6.94
CA LEU A 87 -1.65 -1.57 -7.61
C LEU A 87 -0.76 -0.88 -6.58
N GLU A 88 0.36 -1.49 -6.27
CA GLU A 88 1.28 -0.99 -5.26
C GLU A 88 2.56 -0.43 -5.90
N MET A 89 3.01 0.71 -5.41
CA MET A 89 4.29 1.28 -5.79
C MET A 89 4.93 2.06 -4.65
N ASN A 90 6.25 2.06 -4.63
CA ASN A 90 7.00 2.88 -3.69
C ASN A 90 7.21 4.28 -4.23
N VAL A 91 6.90 5.27 -3.42
CA VAL A 91 7.05 6.69 -3.76
C VAL A 91 7.82 7.44 -2.68
N LEU A 92 8.40 8.58 -3.08
CA LEU A 92 8.93 9.55 -2.14
C LEU A 92 7.90 10.66 -1.95
N MET A 93 7.60 10.95 -0.70
CA MET A 93 6.68 12.03 -0.31
C MET A 93 7.43 13.13 0.42
N ARG A 94 7.07 14.39 0.15
CA ARG A 94 7.72 15.54 0.77
C ARG A 94 6.72 16.64 1.08
N GLN A 95 6.87 17.23 2.28
CA GLN A 95 6.19 18.46 2.63
C GLN A 95 7.15 19.34 3.44
N GLY A 96 7.42 20.54 2.94
CA GLY A 96 8.34 21.47 3.59
C GLY A 96 9.77 20.92 3.74
N ALA A 97 10.23 20.83 4.98
CA ALA A 97 11.55 20.29 5.33
C ALA A 97 11.55 18.78 5.55
N TYR A 98 10.38 18.13 5.55
CA TYR A 98 10.23 16.71 5.86
C TYR A 98 10.01 15.90 4.59
N GLU A 99 10.59 14.72 4.56
CA GLU A 99 10.41 13.74 3.49
C GLU A 99 10.25 12.34 4.05
N ALA A 100 9.49 11.52 3.35
CA ALA A 100 9.31 10.11 3.63
C ALA A 100 9.65 9.31 2.38
N GLN A 101 10.61 8.41 2.51
CA GLN A 101 11.13 7.60 1.43
C GLN A 101 10.50 6.21 1.47
N TYR A 102 10.34 5.58 0.30
CA TYR A 102 9.80 4.22 0.17
C TYR A 102 8.44 4.06 0.85
N ILE A 103 7.57 5.05 0.70
CA ILE A 103 6.19 4.92 1.16
C ILE A 103 5.43 4.08 0.14
N SER A 104 4.77 3.02 0.62
CA SER A 104 3.87 2.23 -0.21
C SER A 104 2.61 3.04 -0.51
N LEU A 105 2.46 3.41 -1.79
CA LEU A 105 1.24 4.01 -2.33
C LEU A 105 0.45 2.90 -3.03
N THR A 106 -0.72 2.59 -2.48
CA THR A 106 -1.54 1.45 -2.86
C THR A 106 -2.83 1.95 -3.52
N GLY A 107 -2.95 1.72 -4.82
CA GLY A 107 -4.19 1.95 -5.57
C GLY A 107 -5.14 0.78 -5.40
N VAL A 108 -6.33 1.03 -4.91
CA VAL A 108 -7.36 0.03 -4.63
C VAL A 108 -8.72 0.46 -5.14
N SER A 109 -9.65 -0.49 -5.22
CA SER A 109 -11.02 -0.20 -5.67
C SER A 109 -11.78 0.67 -4.67
N GLN A 110 -12.86 1.31 -5.13
CA GLN A 110 -13.76 2.08 -4.27
C GLN A 110 -14.44 1.22 -3.19
N SER A 111 -14.68 -0.07 -3.47
CA SER A 111 -15.22 -1.00 -2.48
C SER A 111 -14.24 -1.24 -1.34
N TYR A 112 -12.97 -1.39 -1.65
CA TYR A 112 -11.91 -1.51 -0.65
C TYR A 112 -11.74 -0.23 0.18
N LEU A 113 -11.68 0.94 -0.47
CA LEU A 113 -11.56 2.22 0.24
C LEU A 113 -12.69 2.45 1.25
N LYS A 114 -13.91 2.01 0.95
CA LYS A 114 -15.05 2.11 1.86
C LYS A 114 -14.95 1.24 3.11
N GLN A 115 -14.09 0.24 3.11
CA GLN A 115 -13.83 -0.60 4.28
C GLN A 115 -12.81 0.04 5.24
N LEU A 116 -12.04 1.03 4.76
CA LEU A 116 -11.11 1.76 5.60
C LEU A 116 -11.88 2.60 6.63
N ASN A 117 -11.56 2.39 7.90
CA ASN A 117 -12.13 3.18 8.98
C ASN A 117 -11.43 4.54 9.04
N LEU A 118 -12.10 5.59 8.57
CA LEU A 118 -11.54 6.95 8.56
C LEU A 118 -11.76 7.63 9.92
N GLY A 119 -10.71 8.25 10.44
CA GLY A 119 -10.75 9.14 11.60
C GLY A 119 -11.03 10.59 11.21
N GLU A 120 -10.53 11.02 10.02
CA GLU A 120 -10.69 12.38 9.53
C GLU A 120 -10.75 12.39 7.99
N GLY A 121 -11.46 13.36 7.43
CA GLY A 121 -11.56 13.57 6.00
C GLY A 121 -12.58 12.68 5.30
N ARG A 122 -12.30 12.33 4.05
CA ARG A 122 -13.18 11.54 3.20
C ARG A 122 -12.40 10.59 2.30
N ILE A 123 -13.08 9.58 1.79
CA ILE A 123 -12.56 8.73 0.70
C ILE A 123 -12.51 9.56 -0.59
N PRO A 124 -11.44 9.44 -1.42
CA PRO A 124 -11.40 10.07 -2.73
C PRO A 124 -12.54 9.54 -3.61
N ALA A 125 -13.09 10.42 -4.45
CA ALA A 125 -14.11 10.03 -5.42
C ALA A 125 -13.52 9.11 -6.51
N PRO A 126 -14.35 8.32 -7.23
CA PRO A 126 -13.88 7.49 -8.33
C PRO A 126 -13.12 8.32 -9.37
N GLY A 127 -11.89 7.90 -9.69
CA GLY A 127 -11.00 8.62 -10.62
C GLY A 127 -10.31 9.85 -10.03
N GLU A 128 -10.60 10.22 -8.79
CA GLU A 128 -9.92 11.31 -8.10
C GLU A 128 -8.57 10.85 -7.55
N MET A 129 -7.51 11.59 -7.86
CA MET A 129 -6.21 11.36 -7.23
C MET A 129 -6.14 12.08 -5.89
N GLY A 130 -6.67 11.44 -4.86
CA GLY A 130 -6.57 11.83 -3.46
C GLY A 130 -5.92 10.71 -2.65
N MET A 131 -5.25 11.06 -1.58
CA MET A 131 -4.55 10.09 -0.74
C MET A 131 -5.23 9.94 0.62
N VAL A 132 -5.40 8.68 1.05
CA VAL A 132 -5.81 8.32 2.41
C VAL A 132 -4.60 7.76 3.14
N PHE A 133 -4.19 8.41 4.20
CA PHE A 133 -2.98 8.05 4.94
C PHE A 133 -3.31 7.08 6.08
N GLY A 134 -2.49 6.02 6.20
CA GLY A 134 -2.46 5.20 7.40
C GLY A 134 -1.99 6.01 8.61
N ASN A 135 -2.52 5.69 9.79
CA ASN A 135 -2.23 6.41 11.04
C ASN A 135 -0.75 6.39 11.45
N GLY A 136 0.04 5.40 11.00
CA GLY A 136 1.47 5.28 11.27
C GLY A 136 2.39 5.98 10.25
N VAL A 137 1.88 6.36 9.08
CA VAL A 137 2.72 6.88 7.98
C VAL A 137 3.47 8.17 8.37
N LEU A 138 2.87 9.00 9.24
CA LEU A 138 3.52 10.24 9.69
C LEU A 138 4.85 9.99 10.41
N GLN A 139 4.99 8.86 11.12
CA GLN A 139 6.24 8.47 11.79
C GLN A 139 7.40 8.22 10.82
N ARG A 140 7.12 7.97 9.54
CA ARG A 140 8.13 7.71 8.51
C ARG A 140 8.72 8.98 7.90
N PHE A 141 8.14 10.14 8.20
CA PHE A 141 8.70 11.41 7.76
C PHE A 141 9.92 11.77 8.59
N THR A 142 11.00 12.12 7.91
CA THR A 142 12.26 12.58 8.49
C THR A 142 12.61 13.95 7.94
N ASN A 143 13.35 14.72 8.71
CA ASN A 143 13.84 16.01 8.24
C ASN A 143 14.90 15.79 7.16
N ALA A 144 14.67 16.28 5.95
CA ALA A 144 15.54 16.06 4.79
C ALA A 144 16.99 16.57 4.95
N LYS A 145 17.24 17.49 5.89
CA LYS A 145 18.59 18.02 6.15
C LYS A 145 19.32 17.25 7.23
N THR A 146 18.61 16.86 8.31
CA THR A 146 19.24 16.24 9.48
C THR A 146 19.10 14.73 9.51
N GLY A 147 18.19 14.16 8.69
CA GLY A 147 17.83 12.75 8.68
C GLY A 147 17.04 12.30 9.91
N LYS A 148 16.77 13.19 10.87
CA LYS A 148 16.09 12.84 12.12
C LYS A 148 14.57 12.79 11.91
N GLY A 149 13.95 11.79 12.49
CA GLY A 149 12.50 11.56 12.46
C GLY A 149 11.95 11.22 13.85
N TYR A 150 10.72 10.71 13.86
CA TYR A 150 10.04 10.30 15.09
C TYR A 150 10.85 9.31 15.93
N TRP A 151 11.47 8.34 15.29
CA TRP A 151 12.24 7.29 15.97
C TRP A 151 13.55 7.79 16.62
N ASP A 152 14.03 8.98 16.22
CA ASP A 152 15.22 9.59 16.78
C ASP A 152 14.90 10.60 17.89
N THR A 153 13.74 11.26 17.76
CA THR A 153 13.38 12.40 18.61
C THR A 153 12.24 12.13 19.58
N GLY A 154 11.42 11.11 19.29
CA GLY A 154 10.17 10.84 20.01
C GLY A 154 9.04 11.85 19.69
N GLU A 155 9.31 12.83 18.82
CA GLU A 155 8.33 13.85 18.44
C GLU A 155 7.89 13.65 17.00
N LEU A 156 6.58 13.83 16.76
CA LEU A 156 6.03 13.77 15.42
C LEU A 156 6.57 14.93 14.56
N PRO A 157 6.87 14.65 13.27
CA PRO A 157 7.25 15.71 12.35
C PRO A 157 6.11 16.70 12.14
N ASP A 158 6.46 17.99 12.02
CA ASP A 158 5.51 19.06 11.72
C ASP A 158 5.10 19.00 10.23
N VAL A 159 4.24 18.06 9.93
CA VAL A 159 3.66 17.82 8.60
C VAL A 159 2.14 17.97 8.70
N ASP A 160 1.62 18.96 7.98
CA ASP A 160 0.19 19.22 7.92
C ASP A 160 -0.43 18.39 6.80
N LEU A 161 -0.90 17.19 7.13
CA LEU A 161 -1.43 16.25 6.14
C LEU A 161 -2.73 16.75 5.50
N MET A 162 -3.64 17.33 6.27
CA MET A 162 -4.96 17.71 5.77
C MET A 162 -5.01 19.13 5.20
N GLY A 163 -4.20 20.04 5.74
CA GLY A 163 -4.23 21.46 5.32
C GLY A 163 -3.40 21.77 4.09
N LYS A 164 -2.42 20.91 3.74
CA LYS A 164 -1.50 21.17 2.63
C LYS A 164 -1.27 19.94 1.77
N PRO A 165 -1.21 20.11 0.42
CA PRO A 165 -0.90 19.00 -0.46
C PRO A 165 0.52 18.49 -0.23
N ILE A 166 0.72 17.20 -0.49
CA ILE A 166 2.02 16.54 -0.43
C ILE A 166 2.64 16.49 -1.82
N PHE A 167 3.93 16.76 -1.90
CA PHE A 167 4.70 16.52 -3.11
C PHE A 167 5.06 15.04 -3.19
N VAL A 168 4.65 14.39 -4.27
CA VAL A 168 4.91 12.98 -4.54
C VAL A 168 5.85 12.85 -5.74
N VAL A 169 6.88 12.04 -5.59
CA VAL A 169 7.80 11.64 -6.65
C VAL A 169 7.59 10.15 -6.90
N PHE A 170 7.12 9.82 -8.11
CA PHE A 170 6.84 8.44 -8.51
C PHE A 170 8.07 7.68 -8.99
N ASP A 171 9.06 8.39 -9.57
CA ASP A 171 10.30 7.82 -10.06
C ASP A 171 11.41 8.09 -9.04
N MET A 172 11.55 7.18 -8.09
CA MET A 172 12.55 7.28 -7.04
C MET A 172 13.96 7.04 -7.58
N ASP A 173 14.11 6.15 -8.56
CA ASP A 173 15.43 5.83 -9.14
C ASP A 173 16.01 7.05 -9.84
N ALA A 174 15.22 7.71 -10.69
CA ALA A 174 15.63 8.96 -11.32
C ALA A 174 15.88 10.07 -10.28
N TYR A 175 15.12 10.10 -9.19
CA TYR A 175 15.32 11.07 -8.12
C TYR A 175 16.70 10.90 -7.47
N TYR A 176 17.05 9.68 -7.03
CA TYR A 176 18.34 9.43 -6.37
C TYR A 176 19.52 9.55 -7.33
N GLN A 177 19.39 9.09 -8.56
CA GLN A 177 20.42 9.27 -9.58
C GLN A 177 20.69 10.75 -9.83
N SER A 178 19.67 11.59 -9.88
CA SER A 178 19.82 13.04 -10.06
C SER A 178 20.50 13.73 -8.87
N GLN A 179 20.32 13.22 -7.65
CA GLN A 179 20.97 13.74 -6.43
C GLN A 179 22.44 13.31 -6.33
N GLY A 180 22.76 12.08 -6.74
CA GLY A 180 24.10 11.50 -6.68
C GLY A 180 25.02 11.89 -7.83
N GLY A 181 24.59 12.74 -8.76
CA GLY A 181 25.35 13.09 -9.97
C GLY A 181 25.46 11.93 -10.96
N GLY A 182 24.52 10.99 -10.92
CA GLY A 182 24.47 9.86 -11.85
C GLY A 182 24.32 10.32 -13.30
N THR A 183 24.94 9.58 -14.20
CA THR A 183 24.75 9.73 -15.64
C THR A 183 23.78 8.66 -16.15
N GLY A 184 22.85 9.07 -17.01
CA GLY A 184 21.97 8.14 -17.69
C GLY A 184 22.72 7.26 -18.71
N ASP A 185 22.01 6.29 -19.29
CA ASP A 185 22.56 5.40 -20.33
C ASP A 185 23.08 6.15 -21.56
N ASP A 186 22.64 7.39 -21.75
CA ASP A 186 23.09 8.30 -22.83
C ASP A 186 24.31 9.15 -22.44
N GLY A 187 24.91 8.93 -21.27
CA GLY A 187 26.06 9.68 -20.75
C GLY A 187 25.73 11.08 -20.24
N ASN A 188 24.48 11.51 -20.27
CA ASN A 188 24.04 12.80 -19.77
C ASN A 188 23.63 12.73 -18.29
N SER A 189 23.72 13.86 -17.57
CA SER A 189 23.25 13.92 -16.18
C SER A 189 21.73 13.65 -16.12
N VAL A 190 21.33 12.77 -15.20
CA VAL A 190 19.92 12.44 -14.99
C VAL A 190 19.19 13.68 -14.49
N LYS A 191 18.13 14.08 -15.19
CA LYS A 191 17.28 15.19 -14.75
C LYS A 191 16.40 14.74 -13.59
N PRO A 192 16.24 15.59 -12.55
CA PRO A 192 15.34 15.26 -11.46
C PRO A 192 13.91 15.04 -11.97
N PRO A 193 13.22 14.00 -11.48
CA PRO A 193 11.85 13.70 -11.89
C PRO A 193 10.89 14.79 -11.44
N LYS A 194 9.76 14.87 -12.10
CA LYS A 194 8.68 15.80 -11.74
C LYS A 194 8.11 15.45 -10.38
N LYS A 195 7.82 16.46 -9.59
CA LYS A 195 7.08 16.37 -8.33
C LYS A 195 5.61 16.71 -8.59
N TYR A 196 4.72 15.90 -8.06
CA TYR A 196 3.28 16.11 -8.21
C TYR A 196 2.69 16.49 -6.87
N MET A 197 1.89 17.56 -6.85
CA MET A 197 1.14 17.95 -5.66
C MET A 197 -0.15 17.14 -5.61
N ILE A 198 -0.30 16.32 -4.61
CA ILE A 198 -1.47 15.47 -4.42
C ILE A 198 -2.08 15.78 -3.05
N PRO A 199 -3.40 16.06 -3.00
CA PRO A 199 -4.07 16.32 -1.74
C PRO A 199 -4.21 15.03 -0.91
N VAL A 200 -4.10 15.17 0.39
CA VAL A 200 -4.55 14.14 1.34
C VAL A 200 -6.03 14.38 1.57
N THR A 201 -6.83 13.36 1.35
CA THR A 201 -8.29 13.44 1.45
C THR A 201 -8.84 12.81 2.73
N GLY A 202 -8.07 11.91 3.34
CA GLY A 202 -8.49 11.24 4.56
C GLY A 202 -7.32 10.67 5.36
N LEU A 203 -7.57 10.45 6.62
CA LEU A 203 -6.67 9.78 7.57
C LEU A 203 -7.39 8.59 8.17
N ILE A 204 -6.72 7.44 8.26
CA ILE A 204 -7.26 6.24 8.89
C ILE A 204 -7.33 6.48 10.40
N ALA A 205 -8.44 6.04 11.01
CA ALA A 205 -8.67 6.14 12.44
C ALA A 205 -7.64 5.30 13.22
N GLY A 206 -7.26 5.82 14.37
CA GLY A 206 -6.33 5.17 15.29
C GLY A 206 -5.30 6.16 15.83
N GLY A 207 -4.78 5.88 17.01
CA GLY A 207 -3.62 6.58 17.55
C GLY A 207 -2.35 6.19 16.79
N ILE A 208 -1.29 6.92 17.03
CA ILE A 208 0.00 6.69 16.36
C ILE A 208 0.61 5.32 16.71
N ASP A 209 0.24 4.76 17.85
CA ASP A 209 0.69 3.46 18.34
C ASP A 209 -0.35 2.33 18.11
N ASP A 210 -1.51 2.66 17.54
CA ASP A 210 -2.57 1.70 17.19
C ASP A 210 -2.30 1.07 15.83
N TRP A 211 -1.34 0.17 15.77
CA TRP A 211 -0.90 -0.42 14.51
C TRP A 211 -1.87 -1.52 14.02
N ASN A 212 -2.25 -1.40 12.79
CA ASN A 212 -3.04 -2.38 12.06
C ASN A 212 -2.46 -2.57 10.63
N ASN A 213 -3.07 -3.41 9.83
CA ASN A 213 -2.59 -3.71 8.47
C ASN A 213 -2.57 -2.49 7.53
N TYR A 214 -3.32 -1.44 7.87
CA TYR A 214 -3.45 -0.23 7.04
C TYR A 214 -2.56 0.93 7.52
N SER A 215 -1.87 0.77 8.66
CA SER A 215 -1.16 1.87 9.33
C SER A 215 0.00 2.46 8.54
N TRP A 216 0.68 1.64 7.74
CA TRP A 216 1.96 2.01 7.13
C TRP A 216 1.91 2.33 5.65
N SER A 217 0.73 2.24 5.05
CA SER A 217 0.49 2.47 3.62
C SER A 217 -0.34 3.72 3.39
N VAL A 218 -0.24 4.25 2.19
CA VAL A 218 -1.09 5.32 1.69
C VAL A 218 -1.97 4.75 0.60
N TYR A 219 -3.27 4.97 0.71
CA TYR A 219 -4.27 4.43 -0.20
C TYR A 219 -4.78 5.50 -1.15
N ALA A 220 -5.04 5.11 -2.38
CA ALA A 220 -5.64 5.98 -3.39
C ALA A 220 -6.66 5.20 -4.22
N ASP A 221 -7.55 5.91 -4.89
CA ASP A 221 -8.41 5.30 -5.90
C ASP A 221 -7.56 4.80 -7.07
N ILE A 222 -7.78 3.54 -7.47
CA ILE A 222 -6.95 2.87 -8.47
C ILE A 222 -7.00 3.55 -9.83
N ASP A 223 -8.17 4.07 -10.23
CA ASP A 223 -8.33 4.76 -11.50
C ASP A 223 -7.67 6.13 -11.46
N GLY A 224 -7.80 6.85 -10.34
CA GLY A 224 -7.08 8.09 -10.09
C GLY A 224 -5.57 7.91 -10.14
N LEU A 225 -5.05 6.83 -9.54
CA LEU A 225 -3.63 6.49 -9.57
C LEU A 225 -3.16 6.15 -10.99
N LYS A 226 -3.90 5.32 -11.75
CA LYS A 226 -3.58 4.99 -13.15
C LYS A 226 -3.49 6.25 -14.02
N GLU A 227 -4.44 7.17 -13.89
CA GLU A 227 -4.42 8.44 -14.63
C GLU A 227 -3.24 9.33 -14.22
N GLN A 228 -2.90 9.34 -12.94
CA GLN A 228 -1.73 10.07 -12.45
C GLN A 228 -0.42 9.49 -12.99
N LEU A 229 -0.29 8.16 -13.05
CA LEU A 229 0.86 7.48 -13.63
C LEU A 229 1.02 7.77 -15.12
N LYS A 230 -0.08 7.81 -15.88
CA LYS A 230 -0.06 8.22 -17.30
C LYS A 230 0.45 9.65 -17.49
N LYS A 231 0.19 10.55 -16.52
CA LYS A 231 0.70 11.93 -16.53
C LYS A 231 2.18 11.99 -16.10
N ALA A 232 2.58 11.12 -15.16
CA ALA A 232 3.92 11.08 -14.63
C ALA A 232 4.92 10.48 -15.63
N PHE A 233 4.53 9.41 -16.30
CA PHE A 233 5.38 8.68 -17.22
C PHE A 233 4.90 8.85 -18.66
N LYS A 234 5.82 9.23 -19.55
CA LYS A 234 5.52 9.33 -20.97
C LYS A 234 5.23 7.95 -21.56
N LYS A 235 4.38 7.89 -22.58
CA LYS A 235 4.13 6.64 -23.31
C LYS A 235 5.46 6.05 -23.80
N GLY A 236 5.69 4.79 -23.47
CA GLY A 236 6.93 4.08 -23.83
C GLY A 236 8.03 4.13 -22.76
N THR A 237 7.81 4.82 -21.63
CA THR A 237 8.72 4.79 -20.49
C THR A 237 8.28 3.68 -19.52
N VAL A 238 9.24 2.95 -18.96
CA VAL A 238 8.98 1.94 -17.94
C VAL A 238 8.50 2.64 -16.64
N ILE A 239 7.40 2.18 -16.09
CA ILE A 239 6.91 2.63 -14.78
C ILE A 239 7.61 1.78 -13.72
N PRO A 240 8.23 2.38 -12.68
CA PRO A 240 8.84 1.63 -11.59
C PRO A 240 7.86 0.62 -10.98
N GLY A 241 8.33 -0.61 -10.75
CA GLY A 241 7.50 -1.70 -10.24
C GLY A 241 6.64 -2.43 -11.26
N GLN A 242 6.56 -1.93 -12.51
CA GLN A 242 5.86 -2.62 -13.59
C GLN A 242 6.80 -3.52 -14.39
N PRO A 243 6.35 -4.73 -14.79
CA PRO A 243 7.15 -5.64 -15.59
C PRO A 243 7.39 -5.10 -17.01
N THR A 244 8.48 -5.56 -17.59
CA THR A 244 8.85 -5.25 -18.97
C THR A 244 8.75 -6.49 -19.85
N ASN A 245 8.61 -6.28 -21.15
CA ASN A 245 8.68 -7.38 -22.11
C ASN A 245 10.12 -7.91 -22.23
N LYS A 246 10.31 -9.03 -22.97
CA LYS A 246 11.62 -9.67 -23.23
C LYS A 246 12.68 -8.72 -23.85
N LYS A 247 12.29 -7.56 -24.36
CA LYS A 247 13.15 -6.53 -24.96
C LYS A 247 13.38 -5.33 -24.02
N GLY A 248 13.00 -5.42 -22.73
CA GLY A 248 13.13 -4.34 -21.76
C GLY A 248 12.18 -3.15 -21.98
N LYS A 249 11.16 -3.29 -22.85
CA LYS A 249 10.18 -2.22 -23.09
C LYS A 249 8.97 -2.38 -22.19
N PRO A 250 8.30 -1.26 -21.82
CA PRO A 250 7.09 -1.32 -21.01
C PRO A 250 5.99 -2.10 -21.74
N LEU A 251 5.15 -2.75 -20.96
CA LEU A 251 3.93 -3.35 -21.46
C LEU A 251 2.90 -2.26 -21.82
N ASN A 252 1.95 -2.59 -22.70
CA ASN A 252 0.88 -1.67 -23.10
C ASN A 252 -0.28 -1.59 -22.08
N TYR A 253 -0.19 -2.37 -21.03
CA TYR A 253 -1.20 -2.51 -19.96
C TYR A 253 -0.52 -2.45 -18.60
N ILE A 254 -1.28 -2.10 -17.58
CA ILE A 254 -0.82 -2.11 -16.18
C ILE A 254 -1.03 -3.51 -15.62
N VAL A 255 -0.04 -3.98 -14.86
CA VAL A 255 -0.09 -5.23 -14.13
C VAL A 255 -0.33 -4.91 -12.65
N TYR A 256 -1.27 -5.61 -12.05
CA TYR A 256 -1.56 -5.49 -10.63
C TYR A 256 -0.63 -6.36 -9.80
N ASN A 257 -0.32 -5.90 -8.60
CA ASN A 257 0.52 -6.63 -7.66
C ASN A 257 -0.24 -7.81 -7.06
N SER A 258 -1.50 -7.56 -6.71
CA SER A 258 -2.40 -8.57 -6.17
C SER A 258 -3.86 -8.23 -6.52
N ALA A 259 -4.76 -9.15 -6.16
CA ALA A 259 -6.21 -8.95 -6.19
C ALA A 259 -6.82 -9.55 -4.92
N GLU A 260 -7.81 -8.86 -4.34
CA GLU A 260 -8.57 -9.27 -3.17
C GLU A 260 -10.06 -9.46 -3.49
#